data_cfbac86da915f6928f90a7b2ce609069
#
_entry.id   cfbac86da915f6928f90a7b2ce609069
#
_cell.length_a   1.000
_cell.length_b   1.000
_cell.length_c   1.000
_cell.angle_alpha   90.00
_cell.angle_beta   90.00
_cell.angle_gamma   90.00
#
_symmetry.space_group_name_H-M   'P 1'
#
loop_
_entity.id
_entity.type
_entity.pdbx_description
1 polymer ?
#
loop_
_entity_poly.entity_id
_entity_poly.type
_entity_poly.pdbx_seq_one_letter_code
_entity_poly.pdbx_strand_id
1 'polypeptide(L)'
;MVKAEEQQPHERGGSTDRPAQGLPKARKNLRNSAVSRTKIEKKIVGYKVTRPEELTQEAQKPAFPRESIDGGAEVIRMHEKLERPEMLVGSTYKVKTPVSDHAMYVTINDIILNEGTEHEKRRPFEIFINSKNLDHYQWIVALTRIISAVFRKGGDVTFLVDELKAVFDPRGGYWQPGGKFMPSIIAELGYIVEKHLISIGLLSNQELDETQLKLIEEKRAEFEESQKQQDAFSESDYPDGAQLCSKCNTVALVMMDGCMTCLACGDSKCG
;
A
#
# COMPACT_ATOMS: atom_id res chain seq x y z
N MET A 1 -31.47 52.95 19.98
CA MET A 1 -32.27 53.69 18.96
C MET A 1 -31.56 53.52 17.63
N VAL A 2 -31.92 52.57 16.81
CA VAL A 2 -31.89 52.57 15.35
C VAL A 2 -32.78 51.40 14.91
N LYS A 3 -33.62 51.69 13.95
CA LYS A 3 -34.85 51.00 13.57
C LYS A 3 -34.63 49.69 12.83
N ALA A 4 -35.50 48.72 13.11
CA ALA A 4 -35.80 47.58 12.28
C ALA A 4 -36.40 48.05 10.93
N GLU A 5 -35.98 47.45 9.84
CA GLU A 5 -36.62 47.60 8.53
C GLU A 5 -37.13 46.24 8.08
N GLU A 6 -38.43 46.17 8.10
CA GLU A 6 -39.31 45.06 7.75
C GLU A 6 -39.45 45.09 6.20
N GLN A 7 -39.09 44.03 5.51
CA GLN A 7 -39.37 43.84 4.08
C GLN A 7 -40.34 42.71 3.85
N GLN A 8 -41.46 43.09 3.25
CA GLN A 8 -42.66 42.34 2.89
C GLN A 8 -42.40 41.28 1.77
N PRO A 9 -43.26 40.26 1.67
CA PRO A 9 -43.17 39.23 0.64
C PRO A 9 -43.76 39.71 -0.70
N HIS A 10 -43.07 39.41 -1.78
CA HIS A 10 -43.49 39.63 -3.15
C HIS A 10 -44.21 38.38 -3.68
N GLU A 11 -45.54 38.42 -3.67
CA GLU A 11 -46.39 37.55 -4.47
C GLU A 11 -46.27 37.94 -5.94
N ARG A 12 -45.96 36.99 -6.81
CA ARG A 12 -46.42 37.04 -8.21
C ARG A 12 -46.70 35.63 -8.69
N GLY A 13 -47.97 35.41 -8.91
CA GLY A 13 -48.65 34.49 -9.71
C GLY A 13 -48.20 34.42 -11.16
N GLY A 14 -48.30 33.29 -11.73
CA GLY A 14 -48.02 32.98 -13.12
C GLY A 14 -48.32 31.51 -13.36
N SER A 15 -49.62 31.20 -13.42
CA SER A 15 -50.13 29.95 -14.00
C SER A 15 -49.77 29.93 -15.49
N THR A 16 -49.03 28.91 -15.92
CA THR A 16 -49.04 28.49 -17.32
C THR A 16 -49.19 26.99 -17.35
N ASP A 17 -50.42 26.58 -17.63
CA ASP A 17 -50.81 25.26 -18.09
C ASP A 17 -49.90 24.84 -19.25
N ARG A 18 -49.13 23.78 -19.06
CA ARG A 18 -48.57 23.00 -20.16
C ARG A 18 -49.23 21.62 -20.16
N PRO A 19 -49.73 21.19 -21.31
CA PRO A 19 -50.39 19.86 -21.42
C PRO A 19 -49.36 18.76 -21.20
N ALA A 20 -49.76 17.77 -20.43
CA ALA A 20 -49.04 16.53 -20.20
C ALA A 20 -48.72 15.82 -21.52
N GLN A 21 -47.48 15.88 -21.96
CA GLN A 21 -47.00 15.05 -23.04
C GLN A 21 -46.78 13.63 -22.49
N GLY A 22 -47.57 12.71 -23.05
CA GLY A 22 -47.55 11.30 -22.69
C GLY A 22 -46.16 10.65 -22.85
N LEU A 23 -45.73 10.00 -21.80
CA LEU A 23 -44.56 9.11 -21.81
C LEU A 23 -44.71 8.06 -22.94
N PRO A 24 -43.72 7.89 -23.80
CA PRO A 24 -43.74 6.80 -24.78
C PRO A 24 -43.68 5.48 -24.04
N LYS A 25 -44.69 4.64 -24.28
CA LYS A 25 -44.71 3.26 -23.84
C LYS A 25 -43.47 2.55 -24.37
N ALA A 26 -42.56 2.18 -23.50
CA ALA A 26 -41.40 1.38 -23.80
C ALA A 26 -41.91 0.03 -24.36
N ARG A 27 -41.82 -0.14 -25.68
CA ARG A 27 -41.96 -1.44 -26.34
C ARG A 27 -40.85 -2.33 -25.85
N LYS A 28 -41.19 -3.35 -25.06
CA LYS A 28 -40.32 -4.48 -24.78
C LYS A 28 -40.02 -5.22 -26.09
N ASN A 29 -38.98 -4.79 -26.79
CA ASN A 29 -38.33 -5.62 -27.78
C ASN A 29 -37.52 -6.68 -27.02
N LEU A 30 -38.15 -7.79 -26.68
CA LEU A 30 -37.43 -9.06 -26.45
C LEU A 30 -36.82 -9.43 -27.82
N ARG A 31 -35.59 -8.93 -28.06
CA ARG A 31 -34.76 -9.56 -29.08
C ARG A 31 -34.39 -10.93 -28.54
N ASN A 32 -34.97 -11.95 -29.12
CA ASN A 32 -34.49 -13.31 -29.06
C ASN A 32 -33.01 -13.27 -29.45
N SER A 33 -32.10 -13.27 -28.46
CA SER A 33 -30.73 -13.62 -28.73
C SER A 33 -30.76 -15.05 -29.25
N ALA A 34 -30.47 -15.20 -30.51
CA ALA A 34 -30.33 -16.52 -31.13
C ALA A 34 -29.23 -17.26 -30.32
N VAL A 35 -29.68 -18.24 -29.53
CA VAL A 35 -28.78 -19.18 -28.88
C VAL A 35 -28.04 -19.88 -30.01
N SER A 36 -26.76 -19.57 -30.15
CA SER A 36 -25.86 -20.22 -31.10
C SER A 36 -25.88 -21.71 -30.80
N ARG A 37 -26.57 -22.47 -31.62
CA ARG A 37 -26.62 -23.95 -31.53
C ARG A 37 -25.30 -24.48 -32.07
N THR A 38 -24.41 -24.89 -31.17
CA THR A 38 -23.18 -25.59 -31.55
C THR A 38 -23.51 -27.01 -31.91
N LYS A 39 -23.32 -27.41 -33.18
CA LYS A 39 -23.51 -28.78 -33.64
C LYS A 39 -22.37 -29.64 -33.16
N ILE A 40 -22.65 -30.62 -32.30
CA ILE A 40 -21.66 -31.59 -31.82
C ILE A 40 -21.56 -32.70 -32.86
N GLU A 41 -20.42 -32.77 -33.57
CA GLU A 41 -20.19 -33.80 -34.61
C GLU A 41 -19.54 -35.07 -34.06
N LYS A 42 -19.10 -35.07 -32.83
CA LYS A 42 -18.51 -36.25 -32.18
C LYS A 42 -19.57 -37.13 -31.55
N LYS A 43 -19.44 -38.43 -31.73
CA LYS A 43 -20.34 -39.42 -31.16
C LYS A 43 -20.24 -39.40 -29.64
N ILE A 44 -21.38 -39.27 -28.95
CA ILE A 44 -21.43 -39.34 -27.49
C ILE A 44 -21.09 -40.76 -27.06
N VAL A 45 -19.97 -40.93 -26.33
CA VAL A 45 -19.49 -42.25 -25.86
C VAL A 45 -20.00 -42.63 -24.47
N GLY A 46 -20.59 -41.67 -23.75
CA GLY A 46 -21.18 -41.88 -22.44
C GLY A 46 -21.81 -40.61 -21.88
N TYR A 47 -22.73 -40.76 -20.94
CA TYR A 47 -23.28 -39.64 -20.16
C TYR A 47 -23.40 -40.06 -18.70
N LYS A 48 -23.24 -39.10 -17.80
CA LYS A 48 -23.49 -39.26 -16.37
C LYS A 48 -24.57 -38.25 -15.96
N VAL A 49 -25.61 -38.72 -15.32
CA VAL A 49 -26.61 -37.82 -14.73
C VAL A 49 -26.15 -37.44 -13.35
N THR A 50 -25.77 -36.18 -13.17
CA THR A 50 -25.42 -35.62 -11.87
C THR A 50 -26.67 -35.06 -11.19
N ARG A 51 -26.90 -35.42 -9.94
CA ARG A 51 -27.99 -34.86 -9.14
C ARG A 51 -27.61 -33.45 -8.71
N PRO A 52 -28.57 -32.54 -8.45
CA PRO A 52 -28.28 -31.16 -8.01
C PRO A 52 -27.36 -31.07 -6.78
N GLU A 53 -27.42 -32.08 -5.91
CA GLU A 53 -26.58 -32.19 -4.71
C GLU A 53 -25.10 -32.50 -5.03
N GLU A 54 -24.85 -33.27 -6.11
CA GLU A 54 -23.47 -33.54 -6.57
C GLU A 54 -22.84 -32.32 -7.24
N LEU A 55 -23.64 -31.48 -7.93
CA LEU A 55 -23.20 -30.22 -8.53
C LEU A 55 -22.79 -29.19 -7.49
N THR A 56 -23.47 -29.18 -6.34
CA THR A 56 -23.09 -28.31 -5.21
C THR A 56 -21.78 -28.75 -4.55
N GLN A 57 -21.53 -30.05 -4.49
CA GLN A 57 -20.26 -30.56 -3.93
C GLN A 57 -19.07 -30.42 -4.90
N GLU A 58 -19.29 -30.53 -6.22
CA GLU A 58 -18.23 -30.25 -7.21
C GLU A 58 -17.91 -28.75 -7.35
N ALA A 59 -18.90 -27.88 -7.15
CA ALA A 59 -18.70 -26.42 -7.14
C ALA A 59 -17.95 -25.93 -5.89
N GLN A 60 -17.90 -26.73 -4.81
CA GLN A 60 -17.17 -26.42 -3.58
C GLN A 60 -15.72 -26.92 -3.58
N LYS A 61 -15.29 -27.67 -4.59
CA LYS A 61 -13.85 -28.01 -4.70
C LYS A 61 -13.09 -26.76 -5.17
N PRO A 62 -12.14 -26.26 -4.37
CA PRO A 62 -11.32 -25.12 -4.77
C PRO A 62 -10.56 -25.49 -6.04
N ALA A 63 -10.75 -24.69 -7.09
CA ALA A 63 -10.10 -24.86 -8.40
C ALA A 63 -8.64 -24.36 -8.40
N PHE A 64 -7.87 -24.67 -7.34
CA PHE A 64 -6.46 -24.27 -7.24
C PHE A 64 -5.57 -25.50 -7.34
N PRO A 65 -4.44 -25.38 -8.04
CA PRO A 65 -3.45 -26.45 -8.04
C PRO A 65 -2.92 -26.62 -6.61
N ARG A 66 -3.34 -27.71 -5.98
CA ARG A 66 -2.76 -28.18 -4.72
C ARG A 66 -1.49 -28.92 -5.10
N GLU A 67 -0.35 -28.28 -4.90
CA GLU A 67 0.91 -28.99 -5.01
C GLU A 67 1.07 -29.86 -3.75
N SER A 68 0.84 -31.16 -3.88
CA SER A 68 1.23 -32.13 -2.87
C SER A 68 2.74 -32.26 -2.92
N ILE A 69 3.43 -31.78 -1.90
CA ILE A 69 4.82 -32.12 -1.67
C ILE A 69 4.85 -33.57 -1.14
N ASP A 70 5.70 -34.39 -1.70
CA ASP A 70 5.90 -35.82 -1.33
C ASP A 70 6.05 -35.95 0.20
N GLY A 71 4.99 -36.44 0.87
CA GLY A 71 4.96 -36.51 2.34
C GLY A 71 3.59 -36.26 2.96
N GLY A 72 2.53 -35.97 2.17
CA GLY A 72 1.13 -35.96 2.63
C GLY A 72 0.69 -34.69 3.37
N ALA A 73 1.53 -33.69 3.57
CA ALA A 73 1.14 -32.40 4.16
C ALA A 73 0.67 -31.43 3.07
N GLU A 74 -0.56 -30.92 3.21
CA GLU A 74 -1.11 -29.87 2.32
C GLU A 74 -0.55 -28.51 2.74
N VAL A 75 0.31 -27.89 1.91
CA VAL A 75 0.87 -26.56 2.17
C VAL A 75 -0.09 -25.48 1.68
N ILE A 76 -0.62 -24.68 2.61
CA ILE A 76 -1.51 -23.56 2.32
C ILE A 76 -0.67 -22.37 1.85
N ARG A 77 -0.98 -21.82 0.68
CA ARG A 77 -0.40 -20.57 0.15
C ARG A 77 -1.40 -19.44 0.21
N MET A 78 -0.89 -18.21 0.36
CA MET A 78 -1.73 -17.02 0.34
C MET A 78 -2.46 -16.86 -1.00
N HIS A 79 -3.77 -16.69 -0.95
CA HIS A 79 -4.63 -16.45 -2.10
C HIS A 79 -5.89 -15.67 -1.70
N GLU A 80 -6.54 -15.02 -2.65
CA GLU A 80 -7.66 -14.09 -2.43
C GLU A 80 -8.92 -14.67 -1.77
N LYS A 81 -9.11 -15.99 -1.86
CA LYS A 81 -10.26 -16.70 -1.27
C LYS A 81 -9.99 -17.23 0.14
N LEU A 82 -8.82 -16.93 0.70
CA LEU A 82 -8.50 -17.32 2.06
C LEU A 82 -9.41 -16.55 3.02
N GLU A 83 -10.19 -17.28 3.83
CA GLU A 83 -11.07 -16.66 4.81
C GLU A 83 -10.25 -15.96 5.88
N ARG A 84 -10.74 -14.81 6.33
CA ARG A 84 -10.13 -14.07 7.41
C ARG A 84 -10.36 -14.80 8.73
N PRO A 85 -9.31 -15.18 9.47
CA PRO A 85 -9.44 -15.73 10.81
C PRO A 85 -10.09 -14.72 11.78
N GLU A 86 -10.66 -15.21 12.86
CA GLU A 86 -11.21 -14.34 13.92
C GLU A 86 -10.12 -13.47 14.53
N MET A 87 -8.92 -14.02 14.72
CA MET A 87 -7.77 -13.33 15.30
C MET A 87 -6.61 -13.29 14.29
N LEU A 88 -5.99 -12.11 14.17
CA LEU A 88 -4.79 -11.87 13.39
C LEU A 88 -3.71 -11.27 14.30
N VAL A 89 -2.46 -11.57 14.00
CA VAL A 89 -1.32 -10.96 14.67
C VAL A 89 -0.94 -9.70 13.91
N GLY A 90 -0.80 -8.55 14.61
CA GLY A 90 -0.52 -7.31 13.91
C GLY A 90 0.36 -6.34 14.68
N SER A 91 0.84 -5.35 13.96
CA SER A 91 1.63 -4.24 14.50
C SER A 91 0.99 -2.91 14.17
N THR A 92 0.97 -2.00 15.15
CA THR A 92 0.46 -0.63 14.95
C THR A 92 1.61 0.36 15.02
N TYR A 93 1.77 1.14 13.96
CA TYR A 93 2.79 2.17 13.80
C TYR A 93 2.17 3.55 14.01
N LYS A 94 2.77 4.35 14.90
CA LYS A 94 2.39 5.74 15.09
C LYS A 94 3.21 6.62 14.15
N VAL A 95 2.52 7.41 13.34
CA VAL A 95 3.11 8.35 12.39
C VAL A 95 2.72 9.75 12.78
N LYS A 96 3.69 10.61 13.00
CA LYS A 96 3.46 12.03 13.25
C LYS A 96 4.23 12.84 12.21
N THR A 97 3.49 13.38 11.25
CA THR A 97 4.05 14.22 10.20
C THR A 97 3.98 15.70 10.57
N PRO A 98 4.93 16.53 10.15
CA PRO A 98 4.86 17.98 10.34
C PRO A 98 3.66 18.65 9.62
N VAL A 99 3.11 17.99 8.61
CA VAL A 99 2.01 18.50 7.79
C VAL A 99 0.62 18.18 8.34
N SER A 100 0.54 17.47 9.49
CA SER A 100 -0.71 17.15 10.15
C SER A 100 -0.63 17.37 11.67
N ASP A 101 -1.61 18.07 12.21
CA ASP A 101 -1.71 18.30 13.66
C ASP A 101 -1.94 17.01 14.46
N HIS A 102 -2.50 16.00 13.80
CA HIS A 102 -2.85 14.73 14.41
C HIS A 102 -1.96 13.58 13.90
N ALA A 103 -1.54 12.74 14.83
CA ALA A 103 -0.85 11.50 14.46
C ALA A 103 -1.80 10.54 13.72
N MET A 104 -1.25 9.82 12.77
CA MET A 104 -1.89 8.66 12.15
C MET A 104 -1.42 7.38 12.84
N TYR A 105 -2.28 6.39 12.88
CA TYR A 105 -1.95 5.06 13.35
C TYR A 105 -2.19 4.08 12.20
N VAL A 106 -1.12 3.46 11.74
CA VAL A 106 -1.12 2.46 10.67
C VAL A 106 -1.05 1.09 11.32
N THR A 107 -2.10 0.30 11.18
CA THR A 107 -2.15 -1.07 11.70
C THR A 107 -2.06 -2.04 10.53
N ILE A 108 -1.08 -2.94 10.57
CA ILE A 108 -0.91 -4.02 9.60
C ILE A 108 -1.09 -5.33 10.36
N ASN A 109 -2.06 -6.12 9.94
CA ASN A 109 -2.36 -7.43 10.50
C ASN A 109 -1.90 -8.52 9.54
N ASP A 110 -1.30 -9.55 10.11
CA ASP A 110 -0.71 -10.67 9.41
C ASP A 110 -1.47 -11.96 9.70
N ILE A 111 -1.49 -12.82 8.71
CA ILE A 111 -1.90 -14.21 8.86
C ILE A 111 -0.68 -15.10 8.96
N ILE A 112 -0.73 -16.10 9.82
CA ILE A 112 0.27 -17.16 9.90
C ILE A 112 -0.26 -18.36 9.10
N LEU A 113 0.44 -18.71 8.04
CA LEU A 113 0.12 -19.85 7.20
C LEU A 113 0.92 -21.05 7.66
N ASN A 114 0.31 -22.23 7.69
CA ASN A 114 0.94 -23.51 8.07
C ASN A 114 1.56 -23.48 9.47
N GLU A 115 0.86 -22.88 10.42
CA GLU A 115 1.33 -22.72 11.81
C GLU A 115 1.82 -24.04 12.40
N GLY A 116 3.00 -24.02 13.05
CA GLY A 116 3.61 -25.19 13.68
C GLY A 116 4.24 -26.20 12.72
N THR A 117 4.39 -25.87 11.44
CA THR A 117 5.05 -26.73 10.45
C THR A 117 6.35 -26.10 9.93
N GLU A 118 7.19 -26.89 9.25
CA GLU A 118 8.41 -26.38 8.57
C GLU A 118 8.10 -25.33 7.48
N HIS A 119 6.85 -25.24 7.07
CA HIS A 119 6.37 -24.31 6.05
C HIS A 119 5.63 -23.10 6.63
N GLU A 120 5.78 -22.85 7.92
CA GLU A 120 5.20 -21.69 8.57
C GLU A 120 5.68 -20.39 7.90
N LYS A 121 4.73 -19.56 7.47
CA LYS A 121 5.01 -18.27 6.87
C LYS A 121 4.05 -17.22 7.37
N ARG A 122 4.59 -16.13 7.89
CA ARG A 122 3.84 -14.94 8.24
C ARG A 122 3.68 -14.04 7.00
N ARG A 123 2.44 -13.65 6.69
CA ARG A 123 2.09 -12.86 5.51
C ARG A 123 1.18 -11.70 5.89
N PRO A 124 1.38 -10.48 5.36
CA PRO A 124 0.45 -9.39 5.60
C PRO A 124 -0.90 -9.73 4.97
N PHE A 125 -1.97 -9.43 5.70
CA PHE A 125 -3.34 -9.75 5.29
C PHE A 125 -4.18 -8.50 5.07
N GLU A 126 -4.09 -7.53 5.98
CA GLU A 126 -4.87 -6.31 5.92
C GLU A 126 -4.11 -5.13 6.53
N ILE A 127 -4.44 -3.92 6.06
CA ILE A 127 -3.90 -2.67 6.58
C ILE A 127 -5.04 -1.70 6.87
N PHE A 128 -4.94 -0.99 7.99
CA PHE A 128 -5.85 0.07 8.38
C PHE A 128 -5.08 1.32 8.74
N ILE A 129 -5.64 2.48 8.38
CA ILE A 129 -5.12 3.77 8.80
C ILE A 129 -6.20 4.46 9.62
N ASN A 130 -5.87 4.80 10.86
CA ASN A 130 -6.74 5.54 11.76
C ASN A 130 -6.12 6.91 12.07
N SER A 131 -6.87 7.97 11.84
CA SER A 131 -6.47 9.35 12.12
C SER A 131 -7.67 10.17 12.56
N LYS A 132 -7.43 11.18 13.40
CA LYS A 132 -8.44 12.18 13.73
C LYS A 132 -8.65 13.21 12.61
N ASN A 133 -7.70 13.31 11.68
CA ASN A 133 -7.88 14.13 10.50
C ASN A 133 -8.81 13.40 9.51
N LEU A 134 -9.96 13.99 9.24
CA LEU A 134 -10.97 13.46 8.32
C LEU A 134 -10.79 13.94 6.88
N ASP A 135 -9.84 14.85 6.64
CA ASP A 135 -9.50 15.29 5.30
C ASP A 135 -9.04 14.09 4.47
N HIS A 136 -9.63 13.95 3.30
CA HIS A 136 -9.34 12.84 2.39
C HIS A 136 -9.65 11.42 2.92
N TYR A 137 -10.46 11.29 3.99
CA TYR A 137 -10.76 10.01 4.64
C TYR A 137 -11.19 8.91 3.66
N GLN A 138 -12.07 9.23 2.70
CA GLN A 138 -12.52 8.26 1.69
C GLN A 138 -11.39 7.76 0.78
N TRP A 139 -10.40 8.60 0.45
CA TRP A 139 -9.23 8.19 -0.30
C TRP A 139 -8.31 7.28 0.52
N ILE A 140 -8.15 7.59 1.80
CA ILE A 140 -7.39 6.75 2.74
C ILE A 140 -8.04 5.37 2.85
N VAL A 141 -9.37 5.31 3.02
CA VAL A 141 -10.10 4.04 3.08
C VAL A 141 -9.98 3.26 1.75
N ALA A 142 -10.11 3.93 0.61
CA ALA A 142 -9.94 3.29 -0.69
C ALA A 142 -8.53 2.70 -0.85
N LEU A 143 -7.49 3.46 -0.51
CA LEU A 143 -6.10 3.03 -0.57
C LEU A 143 -5.85 1.80 0.32
N THR A 144 -6.28 1.83 1.59
CA THR A 144 -6.10 0.70 2.52
C THR A 144 -6.83 -0.56 2.05
N ARG A 145 -8.01 -0.41 1.44
CA ARG A 145 -8.74 -1.54 0.85
C ARG A 145 -7.99 -2.14 -0.34
N ILE A 146 -7.41 -1.31 -1.21
CA ILE A 146 -6.63 -1.77 -2.37
C ILE A 146 -5.36 -2.49 -1.89
N ILE A 147 -4.60 -1.90 -0.97
CA ILE A 147 -3.40 -2.53 -0.40
C ILE A 147 -3.76 -3.87 0.25
N SER A 148 -4.82 -3.92 1.05
CA SER A 148 -5.30 -5.16 1.67
C SER A 148 -5.70 -6.22 0.64
N ALA A 149 -6.28 -5.81 -0.50
CA ALA A 149 -6.60 -6.72 -1.60
C ALA A 149 -5.33 -7.29 -2.26
N VAL A 150 -4.30 -6.45 -2.45
CA VAL A 150 -2.99 -6.89 -2.97
C VAL A 150 -2.33 -7.89 -2.00
N PHE A 151 -2.34 -7.62 -0.70
CA PHE A 151 -1.82 -8.55 0.31
C PHE A 151 -2.51 -9.92 0.23
N ARG A 152 -3.82 -9.94 0.15
CA ARG A 152 -4.62 -11.18 0.06
C ARG A 152 -4.47 -11.91 -1.27
N LYS A 153 -4.17 -11.22 -2.35
CA LYS A 153 -3.92 -11.87 -3.64
C LYS A 153 -2.76 -12.87 -3.56
N GLY A 154 -1.79 -12.61 -2.68
CA GLY A 154 -0.60 -13.44 -2.51
C GLY A 154 0.48 -13.16 -3.55
N GLY A 155 1.48 -14.02 -3.60
CA GLY A 155 2.65 -13.82 -4.44
C GLY A 155 3.61 -12.79 -3.85
N ASP A 156 4.37 -12.14 -4.70
CA ASP A 156 5.26 -11.04 -4.30
C ASP A 156 4.44 -9.76 -4.11
N VAL A 157 4.52 -9.17 -2.92
CA VAL A 157 3.87 -7.92 -2.54
C VAL A 157 4.87 -6.79 -2.27
N THR A 158 6.18 -7.07 -2.43
CA THR A 158 7.26 -6.12 -2.11
C THR A 158 7.25 -4.91 -3.05
N PHE A 159 6.82 -5.09 -4.29
CA PHE A 159 6.68 -4.00 -5.27
C PHE A 159 5.81 -2.83 -4.77
N LEU A 160 4.84 -3.10 -3.88
CA LEU A 160 4.00 -2.06 -3.27
C LEU A 160 4.82 -0.99 -2.54
N VAL A 161 5.97 -1.38 -1.99
CA VAL A 161 6.85 -0.46 -1.27
C VAL A 161 7.38 0.61 -2.24
N ASP A 162 7.87 0.19 -3.39
CA ASP A 162 8.44 1.09 -4.40
C ASP A 162 7.35 2.00 -4.99
N GLU A 163 6.19 1.44 -5.31
CA GLU A 163 5.04 2.20 -5.82
C GLU A 163 4.56 3.27 -4.84
N LEU A 164 4.47 2.95 -3.55
CA LEU A 164 4.07 3.92 -2.53
C LEU A 164 5.14 4.98 -2.31
N LYS A 165 6.43 4.61 -2.29
CA LYS A 165 7.55 5.54 -2.10
C LYS A 165 7.71 6.50 -3.28
N ALA A 166 7.31 6.11 -4.48
CA ALA A 166 7.37 6.94 -5.68
C ALA A 166 6.34 8.09 -5.69
N VAL A 167 5.36 8.09 -4.78
CA VAL A 167 4.33 9.12 -4.73
C VAL A 167 4.88 10.40 -4.09
N PHE A 168 4.78 11.52 -4.80
CA PHE A 168 5.15 12.84 -4.29
C PHE A 168 3.92 13.74 -4.09
N ASP A 169 4.00 14.69 -3.16
CA ASP A 169 2.99 15.73 -2.97
C ASP A 169 3.36 16.95 -3.84
N PRO A 170 2.48 17.42 -4.75
CA PRO A 170 2.75 18.62 -5.56
C PRO A 170 2.97 19.89 -4.73
N ARG A 171 2.53 19.93 -3.48
CA ARG A 171 2.76 21.04 -2.55
C ARG A 171 4.13 20.98 -1.87
N GLY A 172 4.91 19.95 -2.14
CA GLY A 172 6.19 19.66 -1.53
C GLY A 172 6.11 18.59 -0.44
N GLY A 173 7.23 17.91 -0.21
CA GLY A 173 7.37 16.96 0.90
C GLY A 173 7.72 17.65 2.22
N TYR A 174 8.19 16.89 3.18
CA TYR A 174 8.58 17.36 4.50
C TYR A 174 9.79 16.59 5.04
N TRP A 175 10.45 17.20 6.00
CA TRP A 175 11.58 16.59 6.69
C TRP A 175 11.11 15.91 7.97
N GLN A 176 11.54 14.69 8.17
CA GLN A 176 11.39 13.99 9.44
C GLN A 176 12.55 14.32 10.39
N PRO A 177 12.36 14.15 11.71
CA PRO A 177 13.49 14.14 12.65
C PRO A 177 14.56 13.13 12.21
N GLY A 178 15.82 13.51 12.28
CA GLY A 178 16.95 12.71 11.77
C GLY A 178 17.31 12.98 10.30
N GLY A 179 16.77 14.06 9.70
CA GLY A 179 17.20 14.53 8.38
C GLY A 179 16.70 13.72 7.19
N LYS A 180 15.68 12.87 7.36
CA LYS A 180 15.08 12.10 6.28
C LYS A 180 13.96 12.87 5.59
N PHE A 181 14.09 13.07 4.29
CA PHE A 181 13.07 13.72 3.47
C PHE A 181 11.97 12.74 3.06
N MET A 182 10.72 13.15 3.27
CA MET A 182 9.53 12.42 2.83
C MET A 182 8.85 13.16 1.69
N PRO A 183 8.81 12.58 0.48
CA PRO A 183 8.15 13.22 -0.67
C PRO A 183 6.66 13.43 -0.47
N SER A 184 6.02 12.56 0.31
CA SER A 184 4.59 12.64 0.66
C SER A 184 4.24 11.77 1.87
N ILE A 185 3.04 11.95 2.42
CA ILE A 185 2.48 11.05 3.44
C ILE A 185 2.34 9.62 2.90
N ILE A 186 2.05 9.47 1.61
CA ILE A 186 1.94 8.14 0.97
C ILE A 186 3.31 7.47 0.88
N ALA A 187 4.37 8.23 0.57
CA ALA A 187 5.73 7.71 0.60
C ALA A 187 6.12 7.25 2.02
N GLU A 188 5.75 8.01 3.06
CA GLU A 188 5.96 7.61 4.46
C GLU A 188 5.23 6.31 4.79
N LEU A 189 4.00 6.13 4.28
CA LEU A 189 3.28 4.86 4.39
C LEU A 189 4.07 3.71 3.72
N GLY A 190 4.68 3.96 2.56
CA GLY A 190 5.56 3.01 1.88
C GLY A 190 6.72 2.55 2.76
N TYR A 191 7.38 3.46 3.48
CA TYR A 191 8.44 3.12 4.43
C TYR A 191 7.94 2.30 5.63
N ILE A 192 6.70 2.52 6.08
CA ILE A 192 6.09 1.72 7.14
C ILE A 192 5.82 0.30 6.66
N VAL A 193 5.26 0.15 5.46
CA VAL A 193 5.03 -1.16 4.84
C VAL A 193 6.36 -1.88 4.66
N GLU A 194 7.41 -1.22 4.16
CA GLU A 194 8.75 -1.79 4.05
C GLU A 194 9.26 -2.31 5.39
N LYS A 195 9.25 -1.46 6.42
CA LYS A 195 9.68 -1.82 7.77
C LYS A 195 8.91 -3.04 8.29
N HIS A 196 7.61 -3.10 8.01
CA HIS A 196 6.79 -4.23 8.41
C HIS A 196 7.17 -5.50 7.65
N LEU A 197 7.32 -5.44 6.31
CA LEU A 197 7.72 -6.59 5.48
C LEU A 197 9.10 -7.13 5.87
N ILE A 198 10.05 -6.25 6.24
CA ILE A 198 11.34 -6.63 6.80
C ILE A 198 11.14 -7.37 8.13
N SER A 199 10.30 -6.85 9.03
CA SER A 199 10.08 -7.42 10.36
C SER A 199 9.48 -8.83 10.33
N ILE A 200 8.71 -9.16 9.29
CA ILE A 200 8.11 -10.49 9.08
C ILE A 200 8.95 -11.38 8.14
N GLY A 201 10.12 -10.90 7.71
CA GLY A 201 11.05 -11.69 6.88
C GLY A 201 10.65 -11.86 5.43
N LEU A 202 9.71 -11.04 4.91
CA LEU A 202 9.32 -11.05 3.49
C LEU A 202 10.21 -10.19 2.61
N LEU A 203 10.81 -9.16 3.18
CA LEU A 203 11.79 -8.32 2.52
C LEU A 203 13.09 -8.45 3.29
N SER A 204 14.17 -8.77 2.60
CA SER A 204 15.48 -8.69 3.22
C SER A 204 15.82 -7.22 3.46
N ASN A 205 16.24 -6.91 4.67
CA ASN A 205 16.96 -5.66 4.87
C ASN A 205 18.11 -5.68 3.87
N GLN A 206 18.25 -4.67 3.03
CA GLN A 206 19.51 -4.47 2.32
C GLN A 206 20.52 -4.08 3.41
N GLU A 207 20.96 -5.08 4.17
CA GLU A 207 22.12 -4.90 5.02
C GLU A 207 23.23 -4.48 4.07
N LEU A 208 23.75 -3.28 4.32
CA LEU A 208 24.94 -2.81 3.63
C LEU A 208 25.96 -3.95 3.74
N ASP A 209 26.52 -4.37 2.63
CA ASP A 209 27.58 -5.36 2.61
C ASP A 209 28.67 -4.97 3.63
N GLU A 210 29.27 -5.92 4.32
CA GLU A 210 30.32 -5.63 5.31
C GLU A 210 31.39 -4.69 4.76
N THR A 211 31.68 -4.80 3.45
CA THR A 211 32.56 -3.90 2.73
C THR A 211 32.03 -2.49 2.64
N GLN A 212 30.73 -2.31 2.45
CA GLN A 212 30.07 -1.00 2.42
C GLN A 212 30.01 -0.38 3.82
N LEU A 213 29.74 -1.19 4.85
CA LEU A 213 29.77 -0.71 6.25
C LEU A 213 31.14 -0.21 6.63
N LYS A 214 32.20 -0.97 6.34
CA LYS A 214 33.59 -0.56 6.59
C LYS A 214 33.95 0.71 5.82
N LEU A 215 33.56 0.80 4.56
CA LEU A 215 33.80 2.01 3.75
C LEU A 215 33.06 3.24 4.32
N ILE A 216 31.82 3.06 4.78
CA ILE A 216 31.06 4.15 5.41
C ILE A 216 31.72 4.58 6.70
N GLU A 217 32.16 3.63 7.54
CA GLU A 217 32.88 3.94 8.80
C GLU A 217 34.21 4.65 8.54
N GLU A 218 34.99 4.15 7.59
CA GLU A 218 36.27 4.78 7.19
C GLU A 218 36.03 6.20 6.69
N LYS A 219 35.07 6.38 5.80
CA LYS A 219 34.75 7.69 5.23
C LYS A 219 34.13 8.65 6.25
N ARG A 220 33.36 8.13 7.21
CA ARG A 220 32.82 8.93 8.32
C ARG A 220 33.96 9.40 9.24
N ALA A 221 34.89 8.52 9.59
CA ALA A 221 36.03 8.84 10.39
C ALA A 221 36.95 9.90 9.73
N GLU A 222 37.24 9.73 8.42
CA GLU A 222 38.03 10.72 7.64
C GLU A 222 37.32 12.09 7.62
N PHE A 223 35.99 12.11 7.44
CA PHE A 223 35.25 13.38 7.45
C PHE A 223 35.21 14.02 8.82
N GLU A 224 34.98 13.27 9.90
CA GLU A 224 35.00 13.76 11.27
C GLU A 224 36.39 14.29 11.67
N GLU A 225 37.48 13.68 11.22
CA GLU A 225 38.83 14.19 11.40
C GLU A 225 39.07 15.52 10.66
N SER A 226 38.51 15.66 9.46
CA SER A 226 38.60 16.89 8.67
C SER A 226 37.76 18.05 9.24
N GLN A 227 36.68 17.73 9.98
CA GLN A 227 35.71 18.69 10.51
C GLN A 227 35.89 19.02 12.01
N LYS A 228 36.84 18.42 12.72
CA LYS A 228 37.09 18.63 14.18
C LYS A 228 37.28 20.07 14.62
N GLN A 229 37.22 21.06 13.75
CA GLN A 229 37.32 22.48 14.05
C GLN A 229 36.04 23.30 13.91
N GLN A 230 34.90 22.72 13.52
CA GLN A 230 33.66 23.47 13.37
C GLN A 230 32.47 22.74 13.99
N ASP A 231 31.97 23.34 15.05
CA ASP A 231 30.62 23.26 15.64
C ASP A 231 30.21 22.10 16.54
N ALA A 232 30.13 22.44 17.84
CA ALA A 232 29.51 21.65 18.91
C ALA A 232 27.98 21.76 18.98
N PHE A 233 27.30 22.20 17.92
CA PHE A 233 25.84 22.51 17.96
C PHE A 233 24.95 21.89 16.90
N SER A 234 25.39 20.87 16.13
CA SER A 234 24.52 20.21 15.20
C SER A 234 23.88 18.93 15.79
N GLU A 235 22.58 18.93 15.95
CA GLU A 235 21.79 17.74 16.35
C GLU A 235 21.57 16.73 15.19
N SER A 236 22.31 16.83 14.09
CA SER A 236 22.15 15.91 12.94
C SER A 236 23.13 14.75 13.06
N ASP A 237 22.64 13.54 12.75
CA ASP A 237 23.45 12.32 12.71
C ASP A 237 24.53 12.35 11.60
N TYR A 238 24.53 13.39 10.75
CA TYR A 238 25.43 13.56 9.60
C TYR A 238 26.07 14.95 9.61
N PRO A 239 27.24 15.09 8.94
CA PRO A 239 28.02 16.33 8.96
C PRO A 239 27.25 17.53 8.40
N ASP A 240 27.54 18.72 8.94
CA ASP A 240 26.99 19.96 8.40
C ASP A 240 27.44 20.21 6.96
N GLY A 241 26.47 20.60 6.11
CA GLY A 241 26.69 20.77 4.68
C GLY A 241 26.47 19.51 3.85
N ALA A 242 26.07 18.39 4.46
CA ALA A 242 25.62 17.22 3.71
C ALA A 242 24.41 17.55 2.84
N GLN A 243 24.40 17.02 1.62
CA GLN A 243 23.31 17.18 0.66
C GLN A 243 22.32 15.99 0.73
N LEU A 244 21.15 16.18 0.15
CA LEU A 244 20.14 15.14 0.07
C LEU A 244 20.58 14.06 -0.94
N CYS A 245 20.63 12.81 -0.49
CA CYS A 245 20.86 11.66 -1.36
C CYS A 245 19.57 11.32 -2.12
N SER A 246 19.65 11.26 -3.46
CA SER A 246 18.51 10.90 -4.33
C SER A 246 18.07 9.44 -4.21
N LYS A 247 18.93 8.57 -3.66
CA LYS A 247 18.63 7.14 -3.53
C LYS A 247 17.91 6.80 -2.23
N CYS A 248 18.37 7.34 -1.08
CA CYS A 248 17.79 7.02 0.23
C CYS A 248 17.01 8.18 0.86
N ASN A 249 16.94 9.34 0.19
CA ASN A 249 16.26 10.55 0.68
C ASN A 249 16.73 11.02 2.07
N THR A 250 18.00 10.78 2.40
CA THR A 250 18.61 11.23 3.66
C THR A 250 19.65 12.32 3.36
N VAL A 251 19.75 13.32 4.21
CA VAL A 251 20.78 14.38 4.12
C VAL A 251 22.09 13.81 4.64
N ALA A 252 22.75 13.03 3.81
CA ALA A 252 23.97 12.31 4.16
C ALA A 252 25.00 12.26 3.00
N LEU A 253 24.75 13.03 1.94
CA LEU A 253 25.62 13.05 0.75
C LEU A 253 26.68 14.10 0.94
N VAL A 254 27.95 13.70 0.99
CA VAL A 254 29.11 14.57 1.19
C VAL A 254 30.11 14.42 0.05
N MET A 255 30.86 15.48 -0.23
CA MET A 255 31.94 15.45 -1.22
C MET A 255 33.18 14.85 -0.57
N MET A 256 33.65 13.71 -1.09
CA MET A 256 34.84 13.01 -0.62
C MET A 256 35.68 12.56 -1.82
N ASP A 257 36.95 12.89 -1.82
CA ASP A 257 37.92 12.56 -2.87
C ASP A 257 37.43 12.86 -4.30
N GLY A 258 36.67 13.95 -4.45
CA GLY A 258 36.08 14.35 -5.74
C GLY A 258 34.80 13.60 -6.13
N CYS A 259 34.27 12.72 -5.28
CA CYS A 259 33.02 12.00 -5.48
C CYS A 259 31.96 12.39 -4.43
N MET A 260 30.70 12.51 -4.85
CA MET A 260 29.58 12.68 -3.93
C MET A 260 29.20 11.33 -3.34
N THR A 261 29.57 11.08 -2.08
CA THR A 261 29.33 9.80 -1.40
C THR A 261 28.28 9.96 -0.29
N CYS A 262 27.29 9.07 -0.26
CA CYS A 262 26.27 9.06 0.76
C CYS A 262 26.69 8.23 1.97
N LEU A 263 26.78 8.85 3.15
CA LEU A 263 27.17 8.19 4.40
C LEU A 263 26.04 7.31 5.01
N ALA A 264 24.84 7.35 4.45
CA ALA A 264 23.71 6.54 4.91
C ALA A 264 23.53 5.25 4.12
N CYS A 265 23.75 5.27 2.79
CA CYS A 265 23.49 4.11 1.94
C CYS A 265 24.68 3.67 1.09
N GLY A 266 25.84 4.35 1.19
CA GLY A 266 27.04 4.03 0.43
C GLY A 266 26.98 4.36 -1.07
N ASP A 267 25.91 5.03 -1.54
CA ASP A 267 25.82 5.44 -2.95
C ASP A 267 26.85 6.51 -3.24
N SER A 268 27.62 6.33 -4.31
CA SER A 268 28.71 7.25 -4.70
C SER A 268 28.59 7.60 -6.17
N LYS A 269 28.64 8.91 -6.46
CA LYS A 269 28.63 9.48 -7.81
C LYS A 269 29.91 10.28 -8.00
N CYS A 270 30.79 9.72 -8.80
CA CYS A 270 31.98 10.42 -9.29
C CYS A 270 31.59 11.08 -10.62
N GLY A 271 31.80 12.39 -10.71
CA GLY A 271 31.50 13.20 -11.89
C GLY A 271 32.44 12.92 -13.06
#